data_e14946ad739e4becd5bad9adb7e5f9af
#
_entry.id   e14946ad739e4becd5bad9adb7e5f9af
#
_cell.length_a   1.000
_cell.length_b   1.000
_cell.length_c   1.000
_cell.angle_alpha   90.00
_cell.angle_beta   90.00
_cell.angle_gamma   90.00
#
_symmetry.space_group_name_H-M   'P 1'
#
loop_
_entity.id
_entity.type
_entity.pdbx_description
1 polymer ?
#
loop_
_entity_poly.entity_id
_entity_poly.type
_entity_poly.pdbx_seq_one_letter_code
_entity_poly.pdbx_strand_id
1 'polypeptide(L)'
;NHAEETPDIILVEYPALCHFTVPESVIVGANVNLLIANAVRLWSAKDDARMQSLRKILAEKPFFLYLNNADREVVESFTGPIPPYNSLHSFLSNLAQLVLTSQKAAVK
;
A
#
# COMPACT_ATOMS: atom_id res chain seq x y z
N ASN A 1 -31.61 19.79 -1.95
CA ASN A 1 -31.02 19.62 -3.25
C ASN A 1 -29.59 19.12 -3.14
N HIS A 2 -29.37 17.91 -3.65
CA HIS A 2 -28.07 17.23 -3.51
C HIS A 2 -26.92 17.90 -4.27
N ALA A 3 -27.23 18.73 -5.28
CA ALA A 3 -26.23 19.45 -6.05
C ALA A 3 -25.42 20.48 -5.25
N GLU A 4 -25.93 20.90 -4.11
CA GLU A 4 -25.27 21.89 -3.23
C GLU A 4 -24.41 21.27 -2.15
N GLU A 5 -24.52 19.96 -1.94
CA GLU A 5 -23.71 19.25 -0.95
C GLU A 5 -22.32 18.95 -1.51
N THR A 6 -21.30 19.43 -0.80
CA THR A 6 -19.90 19.11 -1.13
C THR A 6 -19.48 17.88 -0.30
N PRO A 7 -19.06 16.80 -0.95
CA PRO A 7 -18.61 15.63 -0.20
C PRO A 7 -17.29 15.91 0.54
N ASP A 8 -17.13 15.34 1.73
CA ASP A 8 -15.91 15.43 2.50
C ASP A 8 -14.78 14.57 1.90
N ILE A 9 -15.16 13.44 1.33
CA ILE A 9 -14.22 12.49 0.71
C ILE A 9 -14.79 12.05 -0.63
N ILE A 10 -13.96 12.08 -1.65
CA ILE A 10 -14.27 11.53 -2.97
C ILE A 10 -13.37 10.34 -3.21
N LEU A 11 -13.96 9.17 -3.42
CA LEU A 11 -13.26 7.94 -3.76
C LEU A 11 -13.49 7.63 -5.24
N VAL A 12 -12.40 7.49 -5.99
CA VAL A 12 -12.45 7.15 -7.41
C VAL A 12 -11.76 5.81 -7.61
N GLU A 13 -12.47 4.84 -8.14
CA GLU A 13 -11.95 3.52 -8.45
C GLU A 13 -11.69 3.41 -9.95
N TYR A 14 -10.53 2.85 -10.30
CA TYR A 14 -10.14 2.59 -11.68
C TYR A 14 -10.03 1.10 -11.94
N PRO A 15 -10.28 0.67 -13.19
CA PRO A 15 -10.03 -0.72 -13.58
C PRO A 15 -8.56 -1.11 -13.42
N ALA A 16 -8.30 -2.43 -13.46
CA ALA A 16 -6.96 -2.96 -13.33
C ALA A 16 -5.99 -2.33 -14.33
N LEU A 17 -4.84 -1.88 -13.86
CA LEU A 17 -3.83 -1.20 -14.68
C LEU A 17 -3.25 -2.08 -15.80
N CYS A 18 -3.39 -3.40 -15.70
CA CYS A 18 -2.99 -4.31 -16.78
C CYS A 18 -3.84 -4.15 -18.05
N HIS A 19 -5.05 -3.61 -17.93
CA HIS A 19 -5.98 -3.45 -19.03
C HIS A 19 -6.39 -2.00 -19.30
N PHE A 20 -5.95 -1.08 -18.44
CA PHE A 20 -6.40 0.31 -18.51
C PHE A 20 -5.27 1.24 -18.07
N THR A 21 -5.14 2.36 -18.76
CA THR A 21 -4.20 3.41 -18.38
C THR A 21 -4.96 4.58 -17.75
N VAL A 22 -4.67 4.85 -16.49
CA VAL A 22 -5.28 5.99 -15.80
C VAL A 22 -4.64 7.28 -16.30
N PRO A 23 -5.43 8.31 -16.67
CA PRO A 23 -4.88 9.59 -17.08
C PRO A 23 -4.00 10.20 -15.99
N GLU A 24 -2.84 10.71 -16.37
CA GLU A 24 -1.88 11.31 -15.43
C GLU A 24 -2.51 12.45 -14.62
N SER A 25 -3.34 13.28 -15.26
CA SER A 25 -4.01 14.39 -14.58
C SER A 25 -4.87 13.96 -13.41
N VAL A 26 -5.47 12.78 -13.50
CA VAL A 26 -6.31 12.23 -12.43
C VAL A 26 -5.45 11.75 -11.26
N ILE A 27 -4.37 11.05 -11.57
CA ILE A 27 -3.42 10.55 -10.56
C ILE A 27 -2.82 11.73 -9.79
N VAL A 28 -2.37 12.74 -10.50
CA VAL A 28 -1.75 13.94 -9.90
C VAL A 28 -2.77 14.78 -9.14
N GLY A 29 -4.03 14.80 -9.58
CA GLY A 29 -5.10 15.54 -8.92
C GLY A 29 -5.57 14.93 -7.61
N ALA A 30 -5.32 13.64 -7.36
CA ALA A 30 -5.72 13.00 -6.13
C ALA A 30 -4.82 13.40 -4.95
N ASN A 31 -5.40 13.52 -3.77
CA ASN A 31 -4.63 13.78 -2.55
C ASN A 31 -3.85 12.55 -2.08
N VAL A 32 -4.45 11.37 -2.25
CA VAL A 32 -3.85 10.09 -1.89
C VAL A 32 -4.13 9.10 -3.01
N ASN A 33 -3.13 8.32 -3.38
CA ASN A 33 -3.29 7.24 -4.36
C ASN A 33 -3.03 5.90 -3.67
N LEU A 34 -3.91 4.94 -3.91
CA LEU A 34 -3.82 3.59 -3.39
C LEU A 34 -3.80 2.60 -4.55
N LEU A 35 -2.73 1.83 -4.64
CA LEU A 35 -2.63 0.73 -5.60
C LEU A 35 -2.94 -0.58 -4.88
N ILE A 36 -3.92 -1.31 -5.40
CA ILE A 36 -4.29 -2.62 -4.86
C ILE A 36 -3.69 -3.69 -5.76
N ALA A 37 -2.85 -4.53 -5.20
CA ALA A 37 -2.24 -5.66 -5.89
C ALA A 37 -2.71 -6.98 -5.28
N ASN A 38 -2.82 -8.01 -6.13
CA ASN A 38 -3.17 -9.35 -5.67
C ASN A 38 -1.89 -10.11 -5.30
N ALA A 39 -1.75 -10.45 -4.03
CA ALA A 39 -0.54 -11.10 -3.50
C ALA A 39 -0.34 -12.52 -4.01
N VAL A 40 -1.39 -13.19 -4.49
CA VAL A 40 -1.29 -14.55 -5.06
C VAL A 40 -0.87 -14.56 -6.53
N ARG A 41 -0.83 -13.38 -7.16
CA ARG A 41 -0.37 -13.24 -8.54
C ARG A 41 1.12 -12.94 -8.58
N LEU A 42 1.83 -13.60 -9.48
CA LEU A 42 3.24 -13.33 -9.68
C LEU A 42 3.46 -11.91 -10.21
N TRP A 43 4.41 -11.23 -9.63
CA TRP A 43 4.84 -9.90 -10.06
C TRP A 43 5.68 -10.03 -11.33
N SER A 44 5.35 -9.29 -12.36
CA SER A 44 6.00 -9.35 -13.66
C SER A 44 6.87 -8.12 -13.94
N ALA A 45 7.72 -8.20 -14.98
CA ALA A 45 8.49 -7.05 -15.43
C ALA A 45 7.59 -5.88 -15.87
N LYS A 46 6.41 -6.17 -16.40
CA LYS A 46 5.42 -5.14 -16.74
C LYS A 46 4.89 -4.43 -15.50
N ASP A 47 4.69 -5.16 -14.42
CA ASP A 47 4.24 -4.58 -13.15
C ASP A 47 5.32 -3.64 -12.58
N ASP A 48 6.59 -4.03 -12.65
CA ASP A 48 7.71 -3.18 -12.28
C ASP A 48 7.75 -1.89 -13.09
N ALA A 49 7.64 -1.99 -14.40
CA ALA A 49 7.67 -0.84 -15.29
C ALA A 49 6.52 0.14 -14.98
N ARG A 50 5.34 -0.39 -14.71
CA ARG A 50 4.17 0.42 -14.32
C ARG A 50 4.37 1.09 -12.97
N MET A 51 4.91 0.35 -12.00
CA MET A 51 5.21 0.91 -10.68
C MET A 51 6.21 2.04 -10.77
N GLN A 52 7.26 1.88 -11.56
CA GLN A 52 8.25 2.94 -11.78
C GLN A 52 7.64 4.17 -12.45
N SER A 53 6.78 3.97 -13.43
CA SER A 53 6.06 5.05 -14.09
C SER A 53 5.17 5.81 -13.12
N LEU A 54 4.42 5.10 -12.28
CA LEU A 54 3.57 5.71 -11.25
C LEU A 54 4.38 6.52 -10.25
N ARG A 55 5.51 5.99 -9.80
CA ARG A 55 6.41 6.71 -8.87
C ARG A 55 6.92 8.01 -9.46
N LYS A 56 7.24 8.03 -10.74
CA LYS A 56 7.68 9.24 -11.43
C LYS A 56 6.56 10.28 -11.52
N ILE A 57 5.34 9.86 -11.85
CA ILE A 57 4.18 10.73 -11.95
C ILE A 57 3.79 11.30 -10.59
N LEU A 58 3.80 10.46 -9.56
CA LEU A 58 3.36 10.84 -8.22
C LEU A 58 4.39 11.70 -7.48
N ALA A 59 5.67 11.54 -7.79
CA ALA A 59 6.76 12.28 -7.16
C ALA A 59 6.65 12.23 -5.62
N GLU A 60 6.28 13.35 -4.99
CA GLU A 60 6.19 13.47 -3.54
C GLU A 60 4.79 13.23 -2.96
N LYS A 61 3.81 12.90 -3.81
CA LYS A 61 2.43 12.68 -3.33
C LYS A 61 2.31 11.35 -2.59
N PRO A 62 1.44 11.27 -1.56
CA PRO A 62 1.22 10.03 -0.84
C PRO A 62 0.74 8.92 -1.76
N PHE A 63 1.45 7.80 -1.73
CA PHE A 63 1.17 6.61 -2.52
C PHE A 63 1.35 5.38 -1.66
N PHE A 64 0.31 4.55 -1.61
CA PHE A 64 0.31 3.33 -0.80
C PHE A 64 0.04 2.12 -1.67
N LEU A 65 0.72 1.03 -1.37
CA LEU A 65 0.48 -0.28 -1.97
C LEU A 65 -0.25 -1.17 -0.96
N TYR A 66 -1.41 -1.66 -1.35
CA TYR A 66 -2.17 -2.62 -0.57
C TYR A 66 -2.12 -3.98 -1.24
N LEU A 67 -1.67 -5.00 -0.50
CA LEU A 67 -1.63 -6.38 -0.98
C LEU A 67 -2.89 -7.11 -0.54
N ASN A 68 -3.76 -7.40 -1.50
CA ASN A 68 -4.98 -8.16 -1.27
C ASN A 68 -4.71 -9.66 -1.38
N ASN A 69 -5.45 -10.47 -0.64
CA ASN A 69 -5.30 -11.94 -0.60
C ASN A 69 -3.91 -12.42 -0.16
N ALA A 70 -3.21 -11.64 0.66
CA ALA A 70 -1.93 -12.05 1.20
C ALA A 70 -2.12 -13.16 2.24
N ASP A 71 -1.33 -14.22 2.13
CA ASP A 71 -1.28 -15.26 3.14
C ASP A 71 -0.61 -14.71 4.40
N ARG A 72 -1.28 -14.85 5.53
CA ARG A 72 -0.81 -14.32 6.80
C ARG A 72 0.56 -14.90 7.19
N GLU A 73 0.73 -16.20 7.05
CA GLU A 73 1.98 -16.88 7.40
C GLU A 73 3.16 -16.35 6.57
N VAL A 74 2.92 -16.14 5.27
CA VAL A 74 3.93 -15.60 4.37
C VAL A 74 4.28 -14.17 4.75
N VAL A 75 3.29 -13.33 5.00
CA VAL A 75 3.53 -11.95 5.43
C VAL A 75 4.30 -11.92 6.75
N GLU A 76 3.88 -12.68 7.75
CA GLU A 76 4.53 -12.74 9.05
C GLU A 76 5.98 -13.25 8.98
N SER A 77 6.32 -14.06 7.98
CA SER A 77 7.69 -14.50 7.77
C SER A 77 8.65 -13.35 7.43
N PHE A 78 8.12 -12.27 6.85
CA PHE A 78 8.91 -11.08 6.50
C PHE A 78 8.82 -9.96 7.52
N THR A 79 7.65 -9.76 8.11
CA THR A 79 7.36 -8.60 8.97
C THR A 79 7.30 -8.92 10.45
N GLY A 80 7.28 -10.20 10.81
CA GLY A 80 6.94 -10.63 12.17
C GLY A 80 5.42 -10.66 12.39
N PRO A 81 4.97 -11.03 13.60
CA PRO A 81 3.55 -11.15 13.90
C PRO A 81 2.76 -9.87 13.62
N ILE A 82 1.59 -10.02 13.01
CA ILE A 82 0.69 -8.91 12.68
C ILE A 82 -0.65 -9.05 13.41
N PRO A 83 -1.36 -7.94 13.66
CA PRO A 83 -2.67 -7.98 14.29
C PRO A 83 -3.72 -8.76 13.46
N PRO A 84 -4.71 -9.38 14.09
CA PRO A 84 -4.85 -9.55 15.53
C PRO A 84 -3.85 -10.59 16.07
N TYR A 85 -3.27 -10.29 17.23
CA TYR A 85 -2.28 -11.19 17.83
C TYR A 85 -2.99 -12.34 18.55
N ASN A 86 -2.46 -13.56 18.37
CA ASN A 86 -3.04 -14.74 18.96
C ASN A 86 -2.71 -14.90 20.46
N SER A 87 -1.65 -14.21 20.92
CA SER A 87 -1.20 -14.27 22.29
C SER A 87 -0.44 -13.00 22.67
N LEU A 88 -0.33 -12.76 23.99
CA LEU A 88 0.49 -11.68 24.53
C LEU A 88 1.96 -11.83 24.12
N HIS A 89 2.44 -13.06 24.05
CA HIS A 89 3.83 -13.35 23.62
C HIS A 89 4.10 -12.84 22.21
N SER A 90 3.21 -13.11 21.26
CA SER A 90 3.32 -12.62 19.88
C SER A 90 3.29 -11.09 19.83
N PHE A 91 2.44 -10.47 20.62
CA PHE A 91 2.36 -9.03 20.73
C PHE A 91 3.68 -8.41 21.24
N LEU A 92 4.24 -8.97 22.33
CA LEU A 92 5.49 -8.50 22.89
C LEU A 92 6.67 -8.71 21.94
N SER A 93 6.71 -9.85 21.24
CA SER A 93 7.74 -10.13 20.24
C SER A 93 7.72 -9.10 19.11
N ASN A 94 6.52 -8.74 18.63
CA ASN A 94 6.35 -7.73 17.58
C ASN A 94 6.82 -6.34 18.06
N LEU A 95 6.48 -5.94 19.27
CA LEU A 95 6.95 -4.68 19.86
C LEU A 95 8.48 -4.66 19.97
N ALA A 96 9.09 -5.74 20.43
CA ALA A 96 10.54 -5.85 20.53
C ALA A 96 11.22 -5.68 19.18
N GLN A 97 10.69 -6.29 18.14
CA GLN A 97 11.22 -6.13 16.77
C GLN A 97 11.10 -4.69 16.26
N LEU A 98 9.99 -4.02 16.52
CA LEU A 98 9.82 -2.62 16.14
C LEU A 98 10.84 -1.71 16.83
N VAL A 99 11.08 -1.91 18.10
CA VAL A 99 12.08 -1.15 18.86
C VAL A 99 13.49 -1.39 18.30
N LEU A 100 13.86 -2.63 18.04
CA LEU A 100 15.17 -2.98 17.47
C LEU A 100 15.35 -2.37 16.08
N THR A 101 14.32 -2.39 15.25
CA THR A 101 14.36 -1.77 13.91
C THR A 101 14.53 -0.26 14.01
N SER A 102 13.84 0.40 14.94
CA SER A 102 14.00 1.83 15.18
C SER A 102 15.41 2.19 15.63
N GLN A 103 16.01 1.41 16.53
CA GLN A 103 17.38 1.61 16.98
C GLN A 103 18.39 1.47 15.85
N LYS A 104 18.24 0.46 15.00
CA LYS A 104 19.10 0.26 13.82
C LYS A 104 19.00 1.43 12.85
N ALA A 105 17.82 1.98 12.63
CA ALA A 105 17.61 3.14 11.78
C ALA A 105 18.26 4.41 12.36
N ALA A 106 18.25 4.55 13.70
CA ALA A 106 18.84 5.70 14.38
C ALA A 106 20.38 5.71 14.35
N VAL A 107 21.01 4.53 14.27
CA VAL A 107 22.48 4.38 14.27
C VAL A 107 23.10 4.67 12.90
N LYS A 108 22.29 4.74 11.87
CA LYS A 108 22.77 5.16 10.56
C LYS A 108 23.00 6.67 10.53
#